data_d88d09b80b886b007a6e9c41c4ff5a0c
#
_entry.id   d88d09b80b886b007a6e9c41c4ff5a0c
#
_cell.length_a   1.000
_cell.length_b   1.000
_cell.length_c   1.000
_cell.angle_alpha   90.00
_cell.angle_beta   90.00
_cell.angle_gamma   90.00
#
_symmetry.space_group_name_H-M   'P 1'
#
loop_
_entity.id
_entity.type
_entity.pdbx_description
1 polymer ?
#
loop_
_entity_poly.entity_id
_entity_poly.type
_entity_poly.pdbx_seq_one_letter_code
_entity_poly.pdbx_strand_id
1 'polypeptide(L)'
;MTLSRTFATIALLSAAGMAQAASNCTVSLKGDDAMKFDLKEATVSASCPTITIELTHTGKMPITAMGHNVVVAKTADIAAVARDGMKAGAAGAYVAKGDARVVAHTSVVGGGQKTKITFPGKKLTAGGDYSFFCSFPGHSTLMKGKLIVTK
;
A
#
# COMPACT_ATOMS: atom_id res chain seq x y z
N MET A 1 -20.19 55.90 -51.04
CA MET A 1 -19.18 55.63 -50.03
C MET A 1 -19.77 54.59 -49.05
N THR A 2 -19.50 53.30 -49.26
CA THR A 2 -20.01 52.17 -48.44
C THR A 2 -18.86 51.63 -47.66
N LEU A 3 -18.87 51.80 -46.30
CA LEU A 3 -17.90 51.20 -45.38
C LEU A 3 -18.31 49.77 -45.11
N SER A 4 -17.48 48.81 -45.54
CA SER A 4 -17.58 47.42 -45.21
C SER A 4 -16.90 47.16 -43.82
N ARG A 5 -17.69 46.76 -42.85
CA ARG A 5 -17.18 46.34 -41.50
C ARG A 5 -16.96 44.83 -41.48
N THR A 6 -15.70 44.40 -41.53
CA THR A 6 -15.29 43.03 -41.33
C THR A 6 -15.26 42.74 -39.83
N PHE A 7 -16.10 41.83 -39.35
CA PHE A 7 -16.05 41.29 -38.00
C PHE A 7 -15.07 40.12 -37.98
N ALA A 8 -13.97 40.27 -37.23
CA ALA A 8 -13.04 39.18 -36.96
C ALA A 8 -13.54 38.41 -35.72
N THR A 9 -13.97 37.19 -35.92
CA THR A 9 -14.32 36.25 -34.84
C THR A 9 -13.06 35.60 -34.28
N ILE A 10 -12.73 35.95 -33.04
CA ILE A 10 -11.63 35.30 -32.28
C ILE A 10 -12.20 34.05 -31.63
N ALA A 11 -11.80 32.89 -32.12
CA ALA A 11 -12.11 31.59 -31.47
C ALA A 11 -11.14 31.36 -30.30
N LEU A 12 -11.66 31.44 -29.07
CA LEU A 12 -10.91 31.00 -27.87
C LEU A 12 -10.88 29.46 -27.83
N LEU A 13 -9.72 28.87 -28.09
CA LEU A 13 -9.46 27.48 -27.79
C LEU A 13 -9.24 27.36 -26.28
N SER A 14 -10.22 26.83 -25.56
CA SER A 14 -10.08 26.39 -24.16
C SER A 14 -9.27 25.08 -24.11
N ALA A 15 -7.99 25.19 -23.80
CA ALA A 15 -7.18 23.99 -23.44
C ALA A 15 -7.66 23.48 -22.08
N ALA A 16 -8.49 22.43 -22.08
CA ALA A 16 -8.80 21.67 -20.87
C ALA A 16 -7.54 20.94 -20.41
N GLY A 17 -6.80 21.54 -19.48
CA GLY A 17 -5.69 20.89 -18.80
C GLY A 17 -6.21 19.69 -18.02
N MET A 18 -5.90 18.46 -18.46
CA MET A 18 -6.10 17.27 -17.64
C MET A 18 -5.15 17.37 -16.45
N ALA A 19 -5.71 17.67 -15.27
CA ALA A 19 -4.98 17.54 -14.02
C ALA A 19 -4.60 16.06 -13.85
N GLN A 20 -3.35 15.73 -14.13
CA GLN A 20 -2.77 14.42 -13.86
C GLN A 20 -2.69 14.31 -12.35
N ALA A 21 -3.56 13.53 -11.73
CA ALA A 21 -3.43 13.20 -10.32
C ALA A 21 -2.05 12.55 -10.12
N ALA A 22 -1.22 13.14 -9.25
CA ALA A 22 0.10 12.58 -8.95
C ALA A 22 -0.08 11.13 -8.49
N SER A 23 0.56 10.19 -9.19
CA SER A 23 0.48 8.76 -8.86
C SER A 23 1.13 8.54 -7.49
N ASN A 24 0.35 8.08 -6.50
CA ASN A 24 0.87 7.77 -5.18
C ASN A 24 1.57 6.40 -5.24
N CYS A 25 2.90 6.42 -5.27
CA CYS A 25 3.73 5.21 -5.40
C CYS A 25 4.41 4.81 -4.09
N THR A 26 4.24 5.59 -3.03
CA THR A 26 4.86 5.31 -1.72
C THR A 26 3.81 5.39 -0.61
N VAL A 27 3.82 4.39 0.27
CA VAL A 27 3.03 4.34 1.50
C VAL A 27 3.98 4.24 2.68
N SER A 28 3.91 5.19 3.61
CA SER A 28 4.65 5.15 4.87
C SER A 28 3.69 4.85 6.00
N LEU A 29 3.92 3.73 6.70
CA LEU A 29 3.13 3.23 7.82
C LEU A 29 3.95 3.32 9.11
N LYS A 30 3.25 3.57 10.22
CA LYS A 30 3.78 3.40 11.57
C LYS A 30 3.00 2.29 12.27
N GLY A 31 3.72 1.40 12.97
CA GLY A 31 3.14 0.41 13.87
C GLY A 31 3.56 0.71 15.31
N ASP A 32 2.75 0.36 16.29
CA ASP A 32 3.01 0.63 17.71
C ASP A 32 2.82 -0.63 18.59
N ASP A 33 3.17 -0.52 19.88
CA ASP A 33 3.02 -1.61 20.85
C ASP A 33 1.55 -1.91 21.21
N ALA A 34 0.57 -1.18 20.65
CA ALA A 34 -0.87 -1.46 20.79
C ALA A 34 -1.42 -2.27 19.60
N MET A 35 -0.56 -2.90 18.78
CA MET A 35 -0.95 -3.67 17.58
C MET A 35 -1.78 -2.85 16.60
N LYS A 36 -1.36 -1.62 16.31
CA LYS A 36 -2.06 -0.72 15.40
C LYS A 36 -1.13 -0.18 14.33
N PHE A 37 -1.65 -0.08 13.11
CA PHE A 37 -1.11 0.85 12.13
C PHE A 37 -1.76 2.23 12.32
N ASP A 38 -0.99 3.29 12.08
CA ASP A 38 -1.47 4.68 12.10
C ASP A 38 -2.47 4.97 10.97
N LEU A 39 -2.38 4.26 9.84
CA LEU A 39 -3.31 4.37 8.73
C LEU A 39 -4.29 3.19 8.71
N LYS A 40 -5.57 3.49 8.51
CA LYS A 40 -6.62 2.50 8.23
C LYS A 40 -6.85 2.30 6.73
N GLU A 41 -6.33 3.21 5.94
CA GLU A 41 -6.44 3.20 4.48
C GLU A 41 -5.21 3.87 3.87
N ALA A 42 -4.76 3.36 2.74
CA ALA A 42 -3.70 3.95 1.92
C ALA A 42 -4.05 3.78 0.44
N THR A 43 -3.62 4.73 -0.40
CA THR A 43 -3.88 4.70 -1.83
C THR A 43 -2.58 4.58 -2.60
N VAL A 44 -2.54 3.70 -3.61
CA VAL A 44 -1.44 3.55 -4.57
C VAL A 44 -1.98 3.47 -5.99
N SER A 45 -1.15 3.76 -6.99
CA SER A 45 -1.51 3.58 -8.40
C SER A 45 -0.91 2.29 -8.96
N ALA A 46 -1.73 1.50 -9.68
CA ALA A 46 -1.27 0.34 -10.43
C ALA A 46 -0.32 0.73 -11.59
N SER A 47 -0.35 2.00 -12.04
CA SER A 47 0.56 2.53 -13.06
C SER A 47 1.96 2.84 -12.54
N CYS A 48 2.19 2.79 -11.23
CA CYS A 48 3.52 2.98 -10.65
C CYS A 48 4.50 1.93 -11.19
N PRO A 49 5.65 2.32 -11.76
CA PRO A 49 6.71 1.37 -12.11
C PRO A 49 7.14 0.55 -10.89
N THR A 50 7.21 1.21 -9.74
CA THR A 50 7.53 0.61 -8.45
C THR A 50 6.67 1.24 -7.36
N ILE A 51 6.00 0.40 -6.57
CA ILE A 51 5.36 0.80 -5.32
C ILE A 51 6.33 0.51 -4.18
N THR A 52 6.45 1.44 -3.26
CA THR A 52 7.24 1.30 -2.03
C THR A 52 6.29 1.34 -0.83
N ILE A 53 6.40 0.35 0.06
CA ILE A 53 5.74 0.40 1.37
C ILE A 53 6.82 0.37 2.43
N GLU A 54 6.82 1.38 3.29
CA GLU A 54 7.74 1.54 4.41
C GLU A 54 6.98 1.34 5.72
N LEU A 55 7.61 0.65 6.66
CA LEU A 55 7.10 0.47 8.02
C LEU A 55 8.13 1.00 9.03
N THR A 56 7.70 1.84 9.94
CA THR A 56 8.44 2.24 11.13
C THR A 56 7.73 1.69 12.37
N HIS A 57 8.41 0.88 13.18
CA HIS A 57 7.89 0.48 14.48
C HIS A 57 8.18 1.57 15.51
N THR A 58 7.14 2.29 15.95
CA THR A 58 7.27 3.43 16.88
C THR A 58 7.25 3.02 18.36
N GLY A 59 6.93 1.75 18.63
CA GLY A 59 6.98 1.18 19.98
C GLY A 59 8.40 0.89 20.47
N LYS A 60 8.51 0.21 21.60
CA LYS A 60 9.78 -0.12 22.29
C LYS A 60 9.94 -1.62 22.54
N MET A 61 8.89 -2.41 22.32
CA MET A 61 8.91 -3.85 22.62
C MET A 61 9.81 -4.61 21.64
N PRO A 62 10.46 -5.69 22.13
CA PRO A 62 11.35 -6.48 21.28
C PRO A 62 10.57 -7.22 20.18
N ILE A 63 11.26 -7.53 19.10
CA ILE A 63 10.72 -8.24 17.91
C ILE A 63 10.03 -9.56 18.26
N THR A 64 10.47 -10.25 19.30
CA THR A 64 9.93 -11.53 19.74
C THR A 64 8.57 -11.41 20.44
N ALA A 65 8.25 -10.25 21.00
CA ALA A 65 7.02 -9.99 21.73
C ALA A 65 6.01 -9.17 20.92
N MET A 66 6.49 -8.21 20.14
CA MET A 66 5.66 -7.25 19.41
C MET A 66 6.28 -6.94 18.03
N GLY A 67 6.67 -7.98 17.30
CA GLY A 67 7.19 -7.83 15.95
C GLY A 67 6.11 -7.37 14.98
N HIS A 68 6.48 -6.49 14.05
CA HIS A 68 5.57 -6.03 12.99
C HIS A 68 6.18 -6.20 11.61
N ASN A 69 5.35 -6.57 10.66
CA ASN A 69 5.61 -6.51 9.23
C ASN A 69 4.41 -5.92 8.49
N VAL A 70 4.57 -5.70 7.19
CA VAL A 70 3.46 -5.39 6.29
C VAL A 70 3.38 -6.48 5.25
N VAL A 71 2.20 -7.06 5.11
CA VAL A 71 1.86 -8.02 4.05
C VAL A 71 0.75 -7.42 3.21
N VAL A 72 0.87 -7.47 1.89
CA VAL A 72 -0.17 -7.05 0.94
C VAL A 72 -0.78 -8.28 0.30
N ALA A 73 -2.10 -8.40 0.40
CA ALA A 73 -2.89 -9.48 -0.22
C ALA A 73 -4.31 -8.99 -0.55
N LYS A 74 -5.10 -9.80 -1.25
CA LYS A 74 -6.54 -9.55 -1.34
C LYS A 74 -7.16 -9.62 0.05
N THR A 75 -8.14 -8.76 0.31
CA THR A 75 -8.80 -8.67 1.63
C THR A 75 -9.38 -10.02 2.07
N ALA A 76 -9.94 -10.78 1.14
CA ALA A 76 -10.51 -12.11 1.42
C ALA A 76 -9.46 -13.15 1.86
N ASP A 77 -8.18 -12.95 1.53
CA ASP A 77 -7.12 -13.95 1.80
C ASP A 77 -6.41 -13.73 3.14
N ILE A 78 -6.64 -12.60 3.83
CA ILE A 78 -5.90 -12.22 5.05
C ILE A 78 -5.84 -13.36 6.08
N ALA A 79 -6.99 -13.92 6.43
CA ALA A 79 -7.07 -14.95 7.48
C ALA A 79 -6.30 -16.22 7.09
N ALA A 80 -6.40 -16.63 5.82
CA ALA A 80 -5.71 -17.82 5.33
C ALA A 80 -4.20 -17.60 5.22
N VAL A 81 -3.76 -16.45 4.69
CA VAL A 81 -2.34 -16.08 4.59
C VAL A 81 -1.71 -15.99 5.98
N ALA A 82 -2.38 -15.33 6.95
CA ALA A 82 -1.88 -15.21 8.31
C ALA A 82 -1.76 -16.59 9.01
N ARG A 83 -2.78 -17.44 8.88
CA ARG A 83 -2.77 -18.81 9.44
C ARG A 83 -1.63 -19.65 8.84
N ASP A 84 -1.50 -19.66 7.52
CA ASP A 84 -0.52 -20.51 6.84
C ASP A 84 0.91 -19.96 7.06
N GLY A 85 1.06 -18.64 7.18
CA GLY A 85 2.31 -17.97 7.50
C GLY A 85 2.86 -18.29 8.90
N MET A 86 2.01 -18.68 9.85
CA MET A 86 2.47 -19.07 11.18
C MET A 86 3.46 -20.23 11.12
N LYS A 87 3.31 -21.17 10.18
CA LYS A 87 4.22 -22.31 9.99
C LYS A 87 5.60 -21.89 9.50
N ALA A 88 5.70 -20.77 8.80
CA ALA A 88 6.98 -20.23 8.33
C ALA A 88 7.80 -19.60 9.47
N GLY A 89 7.16 -19.28 10.58
CA GLY A 89 7.79 -18.70 11.77
C GLY A 89 8.48 -17.35 11.49
N ALA A 90 9.26 -16.90 12.46
CA ALA A 90 9.98 -15.62 12.40
C ALA A 90 10.99 -15.57 11.24
N ALA A 91 11.68 -16.66 10.94
CA ALA A 91 12.64 -16.74 9.84
C ALA A 91 12.01 -16.51 8.47
N GLY A 92 10.73 -16.89 8.28
CA GLY A 92 9.93 -16.62 7.09
C GLY A 92 9.09 -15.33 7.19
N ALA A 93 9.35 -14.49 8.17
CA ALA A 93 8.57 -13.27 8.44
C ALA A 93 7.06 -13.57 8.63
N TYR A 94 6.71 -14.77 9.10
CA TYR A 94 5.33 -15.27 9.21
C TYR A 94 4.55 -15.17 7.90
N VAL A 95 5.23 -15.46 6.78
CA VAL A 95 4.66 -15.55 5.43
C VAL A 95 5.16 -16.85 4.79
N ALA A 96 4.24 -17.68 4.29
CA ALA A 96 4.60 -18.93 3.63
C ALA A 96 5.39 -18.63 2.34
N LYS A 97 6.53 -19.30 2.17
CA LYS A 97 7.39 -19.10 0.99
C LYS A 97 6.62 -19.46 -0.28
N GLY A 98 6.59 -18.53 -1.25
CA GLY A 98 5.95 -18.75 -2.53
C GLY A 98 4.42 -18.72 -2.50
N ASP A 99 3.80 -18.20 -1.46
CA ASP A 99 2.34 -18.04 -1.38
C ASP A 99 1.86 -17.06 -2.45
N ALA A 100 1.17 -17.57 -3.47
CA ALA A 100 0.68 -16.78 -4.60
C ALA A 100 -0.37 -15.73 -4.23
N ARG A 101 -0.96 -15.81 -3.03
CA ARG A 101 -1.93 -14.83 -2.49
C ARG A 101 -1.23 -13.57 -2.00
N VAL A 102 0.06 -13.65 -1.69
CA VAL A 102 0.88 -12.55 -1.17
C VAL A 102 1.49 -11.75 -2.32
N VAL A 103 1.05 -10.52 -2.49
CA VAL A 103 1.60 -9.60 -3.50
C VAL A 103 3.02 -9.18 -3.14
N ALA A 104 3.24 -8.81 -1.87
CA ALA A 104 4.52 -8.42 -1.31
C ALA A 104 4.47 -8.45 0.22
N HIS A 105 5.63 -8.56 0.87
CA HIS A 105 5.77 -8.43 2.32
C HIS A 105 7.12 -7.87 2.72
N THR A 106 7.19 -7.21 3.88
CA THR A 106 8.43 -6.76 4.51
C THR A 106 8.99 -7.85 5.43
N SER A 107 10.22 -7.67 5.89
CA SER A 107 10.72 -8.36 7.07
C SER A 107 9.96 -7.92 8.32
N VAL A 108 10.01 -8.76 9.39
CA VAL A 108 9.51 -8.37 10.71
C VAL A 108 10.54 -7.46 11.39
N VAL A 109 10.07 -6.44 12.09
CA VAL A 109 10.90 -5.51 12.86
C VAL A 109 10.36 -5.31 14.27
N GLY A 110 11.25 -5.03 15.21
CA GLY A 110 10.92 -4.68 16.60
C GLY A 110 10.90 -3.18 16.82
N GLY A 111 10.64 -2.78 18.07
CA GLY A 111 10.54 -1.38 18.49
C GLY A 111 11.73 -0.52 18.04
N GLY A 112 11.45 0.68 17.52
CA GLY A 112 12.42 1.62 16.99
C GLY A 112 13.01 1.29 15.62
N GLN A 113 12.71 0.12 15.05
CA GLN A 113 13.25 -0.33 13.77
C GLN A 113 12.37 0.05 12.58
N LYS A 114 12.96 -0.03 11.37
CA LYS A 114 12.29 0.24 10.10
C LYS A 114 12.54 -0.88 9.11
N THR A 115 11.59 -1.08 8.22
CA THR A 115 11.70 -2.01 7.09
C THR A 115 10.93 -1.46 5.89
N LYS A 116 11.22 -1.97 4.70
CA LYS A 116 10.50 -1.61 3.48
C LYS A 116 10.45 -2.77 2.51
N ILE A 117 9.50 -2.71 1.60
CA ILE A 117 9.38 -3.58 0.43
C ILE A 117 9.06 -2.75 -0.80
N THR A 118 9.59 -3.16 -1.94
CA THR A 118 9.27 -2.59 -3.25
C THR A 118 8.73 -3.68 -4.17
N PHE A 119 7.74 -3.33 -4.97
CA PHE A 119 7.19 -4.23 -5.98
C PHE A 119 6.57 -3.45 -7.15
N PRO A 120 6.49 -4.03 -8.37
CA PRO A 120 5.86 -3.37 -9.50
C PRO A 120 4.36 -3.14 -9.29
N GLY A 121 3.86 -1.94 -9.61
CA GLY A 121 2.43 -1.61 -9.49
C GLY A 121 1.52 -2.54 -10.28
N LYS A 122 2.00 -3.06 -11.42
CA LYS A 122 1.28 -4.05 -12.25
C LYS A 122 0.91 -5.36 -11.54
N LYS A 123 1.46 -5.63 -10.34
CA LYS A 123 1.00 -6.74 -9.49
C LYS A 123 -0.35 -6.48 -8.85
N LEU A 124 -0.82 -5.25 -8.87
CA LEU A 124 -2.13 -4.85 -8.38
C LEU A 124 -3.05 -4.52 -9.55
N THR A 125 -4.34 -4.77 -9.37
CA THR A 125 -5.38 -4.39 -10.34
C THR A 125 -6.11 -3.17 -9.80
N ALA A 126 -6.25 -2.11 -10.60
CA ALA A 126 -7.02 -0.93 -10.23
C ALA A 126 -8.47 -1.31 -9.87
N GLY A 127 -8.97 -0.78 -8.75
CA GLY A 127 -10.28 -1.13 -8.19
C GLY A 127 -10.35 -2.49 -7.50
N GLY A 128 -9.24 -3.26 -7.47
CA GLY A 128 -9.20 -4.54 -6.75
C GLY A 128 -9.30 -4.36 -5.23
N ASP A 129 -9.88 -5.35 -4.55
CA ASP A 129 -10.05 -5.32 -3.09
C ASP A 129 -8.79 -5.89 -2.41
N TYR A 130 -7.90 -4.98 -2.00
CA TYR A 130 -6.65 -5.30 -1.33
C TYR A 130 -6.59 -4.71 0.06
N SER A 131 -5.80 -5.36 0.92
CA SER A 131 -5.47 -4.87 2.25
C SER A 131 -3.97 -5.00 2.51
N PHE A 132 -3.49 -4.17 3.42
CA PHE A 132 -2.21 -4.36 4.09
C PHE A 132 -2.48 -4.81 5.53
N PHE A 133 -1.68 -5.75 6.04
CA PHE A 133 -1.86 -6.26 7.41
C PHE A 133 -0.53 -6.76 7.98
N CYS A 134 -0.48 -6.93 9.30
CA CYS A 134 0.64 -7.57 10.00
C CYS A 134 0.37 -9.07 10.16
N SER A 135 1.29 -9.93 9.71
CA SER A 135 1.16 -11.39 9.86
C SER A 135 1.81 -11.96 11.11
N PHE A 136 2.43 -11.13 11.96
CA PHE A 136 2.93 -11.58 13.27
C PHE A 136 1.80 -12.27 14.06
N PRO A 137 2.07 -13.34 14.81
CA PRO A 137 1.03 -14.11 15.49
C PRO A 137 0.06 -13.27 16.30
N GLY A 138 -1.24 -13.42 16.03
CA GLY A 138 -2.32 -12.68 16.70
C GLY A 138 -2.62 -11.28 16.17
N HIS A 139 -1.76 -10.68 15.33
CA HIS A 139 -1.89 -9.28 14.93
C HIS A 139 -2.87 -9.04 13.76
N SER A 140 -3.03 -9.98 12.85
CA SER A 140 -3.75 -9.80 11.58
C SER A 140 -5.23 -9.39 11.72
N THR A 141 -5.85 -9.66 12.86
CA THR A 141 -7.24 -9.29 13.14
C THR A 141 -7.39 -7.78 13.37
N LEU A 142 -6.48 -7.17 14.11
CA LEU A 142 -6.53 -5.77 14.54
C LEU A 142 -5.63 -4.87 13.69
N MET A 143 -4.44 -5.35 13.35
CA MET A 143 -3.39 -4.60 12.67
C MET A 143 -3.49 -4.75 11.16
N LYS A 144 -4.45 -4.06 10.57
CA LYS A 144 -4.74 -4.05 9.13
C LYS A 144 -5.36 -2.74 8.66
N GLY A 145 -5.25 -2.48 7.37
CA GLY A 145 -5.89 -1.37 6.68
C GLY A 145 -6.21 -1.71 5.23
N LYS A 146 -7.05 -0.92 4.59
CA LYS A 146 -7.42 -1.06 3.19
C LYS A 146 -6.34 -0.47 2.27
N LEU A 147 -6.00 -1.15 1.19
CA LEU A 147 -5.15 -0.63 0.13
C LEU A 147 -6.01 -0.32 -1.10
N ILE A 148 -6.29 0.96 -1.31
CA ILE A 148 -7.00 1.45 -2.49
C ILE A 148 -6.02 1.48 -3.66
N VAL A 149 -6.40 0.85 -4.77
CA VAL A 149 -5.59 0.79 -5.97
C VAL A 149 -6.28 1.58 -7.09
N THR A 150 -5.65 2.68 -7.50
CA THR A 150 -6.10 3.50 -8.65
C THR A 150 -5.39 3.08 -9.94
N LYS A 151 -5.82 3.69 -11.05
CA LYS A 151 -5.14 3.53 -12.35
C LYS A 151 -3.80 4.24 -12.36
#